data_74b6088320e8d7c260b75973b7b73b2e
#
_entry.id   74b6088320e8d7c260b75973b7b73b2e
#
_cell.length_a   1.000
_cell.length_b   1.000
_cell.length_c   1.000
_cell.angle_alpha   90.00
_cell.angle_beta   90.00
_cell.angle_gamma   90.00
#
_symmetry.space_group_name_H-M   'P 1'
#
loop_
_entity.id
_entity.type
_entity.pdbx_description
1 polymer ?
#
loop_
_entity_poly.entity_id
_entity_poly.type
_entity_poly.pdbx_seq_one_letter_code
_entity_poly.pdbx_strand_id
1 'polypeptide(L)'
;MKLRFLIALAATTLSIGAIRSALADDSKSYTEGTVMEVTSIRTKPGMFDAYMKWLDTTGKQLREDEKKAGIILDYAVYQVTPRSPQDPNVYLTITYKNMAALDGLEDRVEPFMKKIWASRDAAAKANADRESLREIIGTELIRKLELK
;
A
#
# COMPACT_ATOMS: atom_id res chain seq x y z
N MET A 1 46.29 -39.27 -61.18
CA MET A 1 46.22 -39.31 -59.71
C MET A 1 45.87 -37.93 -59.19
N LYS A 2 44.59 -37.72 -58.78
CA LYS A 2 44.09 -36.43 -58.31
C LYS A 2 43.72 -36.61 -56.84
N LEU A 3 44.52 -36.07 -55.93
CA LEU A 3 44.32 -36.11 -54.50
C LEU A 3 43.35 -34.97 -54.07
N ARG A 4 42.17 -35.35 -53.60
CA ARG A 4 41.20 -34.36 -53.10
C ARG A 4 41.36 -34.25 -51.58
N PHE A 5 41.82 -33.09 -51.13
CA PHE A 5 41.84 -32.72 -49.72
C PHE A 5 40.43 -32.22 -49.32
N LEU A 6 39.77 -32.96 -48.40
CA LEU A 6 38.56 -32.54 -47.73
C LEU A 6 39.02 -31.78 -46.45
N ILE A 7 38.73 -30.45 -46.44
CA ILE A 7 38.92 -29.62 -45.24
C ILE A 7 37.57 -29.69 -44.48
N ALA A 8 37.59 -30.36 -43.33
CA ALA A 8 36.45 -30.35 -42.39
C ALA A 8 36.53 -29.08 -41.54
N LEU A 9 35.59 -28.16 -41.75
CA LEU A 9 35.42 -26.95 -40.95
C LEU A 9 34.60 -27.29 -39.69
N ALA A 10 35.26 -27.43 -38.55
CA ALA A 10 34.62 -27.60 -37.27
C ALA A 10 34.08 -26.22 -36.77
N ALA A 11 32.76 -26.08 -36.83
CA ALA A 11 32.08 -24.90 -36.25
C ALA A 11 31.93 -25.13 -34.72
N THR A 12 32.79 -24.47 -33.95
CA THR A 12 32.70 -24.39 -32.50
C THR A 12 31.66 -23.34 -32.14
N THR A 13 30.45 -23.75 -31.80
CA THR A 13 29.41 -22.86 -31.24
C THR A 13 29.78 -22.52 -29.79
N LEU A 14 30.29 -21.31 -29.60
CA LEU A 14 30.55 -20.76 -28.27
C LEU A 14 29.20 -20.37 -27.63
N SER A 15 28.64 -21.25 -26.80
CA SER A 15 27.46 -20.93 -25.98
C SER A 15 27.85 -19.92 -24.91
N ILE A 16 27.60 -18.64 -25.20
CA ILE A 16 27.68 -17.59 -24.18
C ILE A 16 26.46 -17.81 -23.25
N GLY A 17 26.65 -18.62 -22.23
CA GLY A 17 25.73 -18.72 -21.11
C GLY A 17 25.64 -17.35 -20.44
N ALA A 18 24.52 -16.66 -20.62
CA ALA A 18 24.20 -15.48 -19.85
C ALA A 18 24.13 -15.88 -18.37
N ILE A 19 25.24 -15.77 -17.66
CA ILE A 19 25.27 -15.77 -16.22
C ILE A 19 24.55 -14.49 -15.80
N ARG A 20 23.24 -14.58 -15.62
CA ARG A 20 22.52 -13.61 -14.82
C ARG A 20 23.00 -13.82 -13.39
N SER A 21 24.04 -13.12 -13.03
CA SER A 21 24.38 -12.88 -11.64
C SER A 21 23.17 -12.18 -11.04
N ALA A 22 22.29 -12.95 -10.41
CA ALA A 22 21.45 -12.40 -9.35
C ALA A 22 22.45 -11.91 -8.30
N LEU A 23 22.85 -10.66 -8.41
CA LEU A 23 23.46 -9.94 -7.31
C LEU A 23 22.34 -9.88 -6.26
N ALA A 24 22.24 -10.94 -5.46
CA ALA A 24 21.59 -10.84 -4.18
C ALA A 24 22.26 -9.65 -3.51
N ASP A 25 21.50 -8.61 -3.20
CA ASP A 25 21.99 -7.41 -2.52
C ASP A 25 22.30 -7.79 -1.07
N ASP A 26 23.33 -8.62 -0.92
CA ASP A 26 23.81 -9.16 0.36
C ASP A 26 24.55 -8.09 1.18
N SER A 27 24.66 -6.88 0.60
CA SER A 27 25.29 -5.73 1.24
C SER A 27 24.38 -5.00 2.22
N LYS A 28 23.06 -5.15 2.09
CA LYS A 28 22.11 -4.49 3.00
C LYS A 28 22.02 -5.23 4.33
N SER A 29 22.09 -4.48 5.42
CA SER A 29 21.90 -4.99 6.79
C SER A 29 20.43 -5.20 7.17
N TYR A 30 19.52 -5.07 6.21
CA TYR A 30 18.06 -5.22 6.39
C TYR A 30 17.38 -5.76 5.13
N THR A 31 16.16 -6.27 5.30
CA THR A 31 15.22 -6.55 4.23
C THR A 31 14.01 -5.61 4.31
N GLU A 32 13.43 -5.29 3.17
CA GLU A 32 12.24 -4.43 3.10
C GLU A 32 11.00 -5.26 3.41
N GLY A 33 10.24 -4.85 4.43
CA GLY A 33 9.03 -5.48 4.90
C GLY A 33 7.76 -4.81 4.38
N THR A 34 6.70 -4.89 5.19
CA THR A 34 5.40 -4.28 4.92
C THR A 34 5.48 -2.77 4.87
N VAL A 35 4.52 -2.17 4.16
CA VAL A 35 4.32 -0.72 4.10
C VAL A 35 3.06 -0.36 4.88
N MET A 36 3.13 0.66 5.68
CA MET A 36 2.00 1.20 6.44
C MET A 36 1.73 2.63 6.00
N GLU A 37 0.50 2.89 5.58
CA GLU A 37 -0.03 4.24 5.46
C GLU A 37 -0.55 4.68 6.81
N VAL A 38 -0.12 5.86 7.27
CA VAL A 38 -0.55 6.47 8.53
C VAL A 38 -1.19 7.80 8.23
N THR A 39 -2.49 7.92 8.48
CA THR A 39 -3.22 9.19 8.36
C THR A 39 -3.42 9.81 9.74
N SER A 40 -2.84 10.98 9.92
CA SER A 40 -2.96 11.81 11.12
C SER A 40 -4.21 12.66 11.06
N ILE A 41 -5.09 12.52 12.03
CA ILE A 41 -6.41 13.16 12.05
C ILE A 41 -6.58 13.94 13.35
N ARG A 42 -7.16 15.14 13.21
CA ARG A 42 -7.72 15.92 14.30
C ARG A 42 -9.24 15.97 14.16
N THR A 43 -9.96 15.41 15.13
CA THR A 43 -11.41 15.58 15.18
C THR A 43 -11.76 17.00 15.57
N LYS A 44 -12.82 17.54 14.98
CA LYS A 44 -13.33 18.88 15.37
C LYS A 44 -13.88 18.83 16.79
N PRO A 45 -13.91 19.98 17.51
CA PRO A 45 -14.42 20.04 18.87
C PRO A 45 -15.81 19.40 18.98
N GLY A 46 -15.94 18.42 19.90
CA GLY A 46 -17.18 17.69 20.14
C GLY A 46 -17.54 16.62 19.11
N MET A 47 -16.71 16.41 18.07
CA MET A 47 -17.03 15.47 16.98
C MET A 47 -16.32 14.11 17.09
N PHE A 48 -15.59 13.86 18.17
CA PHE A 48 -14.84 12.60 18.34
C PHE A 48 -15.75 11.38 18.26
N ASP A 49 -16.81 11.32 19.07
CA ASP A 49 -17.71 10.16 19.10
C ASP A 49 -18.47 9.97 17.79
N ALA A 50 -18.89 11.06 17.13
CA ALA A 50 -19.53 11.00 15.82
C ALA A 50 -18.57 10.44 14.77
N TYR A 51 -17.28 10.82 14.83
CA TYR A 51 -16.26 10.29 13.93
C TYR A 51 -15.96 8.81 14.22
N MET A 52 -15.86 8.39 15.49
CA MET A 52 -15.69 6.98 15.86
C MET A 52 -16.86 6.13 15.38
N LYS A 53 -18.11 6.62 15.50
CA LYS A 53 -19.28 5.93 14.97
C LYS A 53 -19.21 5.74 13.46
N TRP A 54 -18.77 6.75 12.72
CA TRP A 54 -18.57 6.65 11.27
C TRP A 54 -17.50 5.60 10.93
N LEU A 55 -16.39 5.58 11.67
CA LEU A 55 -15.32 4.59 11.50
C LEU A 55 -15.81 3.16 11.78
N ASP A 56 -16.58 2.94 12.85
CA ASP A 56 -17.09 1.62 13.21
C ASP A 56 -18.17 1.09 12.24
N THR A 57 -18.77 1.95 11.45
CA THR A 57 -19.78 1.57 10.44
C THR A 57 -19.18 1.57 9.03
N THR A 58 -19.25 2.69 8.35
CA THR A 58 -18.86 2.82 6.94
C THR A 58 -17.36 2.61 6.72
N GLY A 59 -16.53 3.16 7.59
CA GLY A 59 -15.08 2.99 7.51
C GLY A 59 -14.65 1.53 7.64
N LYS A 60 -15.17 0.85 8.66
CA LYS A 60 -14.90 -0.55 8.94
C LYS A 60 -15.37 -1.47 7.80
N GLN A 61 -16.58 -1.25 7.27
CA GLN A 61 -17.10 -2.04 6.17
C GLN A 61 -16.15 -2.03 4.98
N LEU A 62 -15.68 -0.84 4.57
CA LEU A 62 -14.74 -0.71 3.46
C LEU A 62 -13.44 -1.47 3.74
N ARG A 63 -12.83 -1.27 4.90
CA ARG A 63 -11.56 -1.91 5.27
C ARG A 63 -11.66 -3.43 5.40
N GLU A 64 -12.76 -3.94 5.93
CA GLU A 64 -13.02 -5.38 5.98
C GLU A 64 -13.17 -5.99 4.58
N ASP A 65 -13.87 -5.32 3.67
CA ASP A 65 -14.01 -5.78 2.29
C ASP A 65 -12.65 -5.76 1.55
N GLU A 66 -11.83 -4.72 1.71
CA GLU A 66 -10.47 -4.63 1.18
C GLU A 66 -9.54 -5.72 1.74
N LYS A 67 -9.63 -6.00 3.05
CA LYS A 67 -8.85 -7.04 3.73
C LYS A 67 -9.24 -8.44 3.23
N LYS A 68 -10.53 -8.72 3.09
CA LYS A 68 -11.04 -9.97 2.51
C LYS A 68 -10.60 -10.18 1.06
N ALA A 69 -10.49 -9.10 0.30
CA ALA A 69 -10.00 -9.13 -1.09
C ALA A 69 -8.47 -9.22 -1.19
N GLY A 70 -7.74 -9.17 -0.06
CA GLY A 70 -6.28 -9.20 -0.04
C GLY A 70 -5.61 -7.93 -0.58
N ILE A 71 -6.34 -6.83 -0.67
CA ILE A 71 -5.81 -5.51 -1.08
C ILE A 71 -4.95 -4.95 0.04
N ILE A 72 -5.40 -5.07 1.28
CA ILE A 72 -4.67 -4.69 2.48
C ILE A 72 -4.42 -5.92 3.37
N LEU A 73 -3.40 -5.87 4.19
CA LEU A 73 -3.12 -6.92 5.19
C LEU A 73 -3.88 -6.66 6.48
N ASP A 74 -3.90 -5.40 6.91
CA ASP A 74 -4.53 -5.00 8.17
C ASP A 74 -4.84 -3.51 8.18
N TYR A 75 -5.67 -3.08 9.12
CA TYR A 75 -5.94 -1.68 9.42
C TYR A 75 -6.20 -1.50 10.91
N ALA A 76 -5.93 -0.31 11.43
CA ALA A 76 -6.22 0.02 12.83
C ALA A 76 -6.56 1.49 13.02
N VAL A 77 -7.25 1.77 14.12
CA VAL A 77 -7.56 3.10 14.60
C VAL A 77 -6.90 3.28 15.96
N TYR A 78 -6.10 4.33 16.13
CA TYR A 78 -5.44 4.65 17.38
C TYR A 78 -5.91 6.00 17.91
N GLN A 79 -6.29 6.05 19.17
CA GLN A 79 -6.46 7.30 19.87
C GLN A 79 -5.09 7.81 20.36
N VAL A 80 -4.84 9.08 20.18
CA VAL A 80 -3.63 9.76 20.63
C VAL A 80 -4.00 10.90 21.57
N THR A 81 -3.23 11.06 22.63
CA THR A 81 -3.34 12.26 23.48
C THR A 81 -2.54 13.40 22.84
N PRO A 82 -3.20 14.43 22.29
CA PRO A 82 -2.50 15.54 21.67
C PRO A 82 -1.69 16.34 22.70
N ARG A 83 -0.50 16.80 22.32
CA ARG A 83 0.35 17.65 23.17
C ARG A 83 -0.01 19.13 23.02
N SER A 84 -0.64 19.48 21.90
CA SER A 84 -1.13 20.82 21.59
C SER A 84 -2.49 20.74 20.87
N PRO A 85 -3.28 21.83 20.84
CA PRO A 85 -4.55 21.87 20.10
C PRO A 85 -4.43 21.61 18.59
N GLN A 86 -3.23 21.73 18.03
CA GLN A 86 -2.93 21.54 16.62
C GLN A 86 -2.57 20.09 16.28
N ASP A 87 -2.21 19.30 17.31
CA ASP A 87 -1.79 17.91 17.11
C ASP A 87 -2.97 17.01 16.75
N PRO A 88 -2.74 15.88 16.05
CA PRO A 88 -3.75 14.86 15.81
C PRO A 88 -4.19 14.21 17.13
N ASN A 89 -5.43 13.75 17.19
CA ASN A 89 -5.95 12.93 18.29
C ASN A 89 -6.36 11.53 17.85
N VAL A 90 -6.27 11.25 16.55
CA VAL A 90 -6.54 9.92 15.95
C VAL A 90 -5.49 9.64 14.88
N TYR A 91 -4.95 8.42 14.86
CA TYR A 91 -4.24 7.85 13.73
C TYR A 91 -5.08 6.73 13.11
N LEU A 92 -5.22 6.77 11.79
CA LEU A 92 -5.69 5.63 11.01
C LEU A 92 -4.49 4.99 10.33
N THR A 93 -4.38 3.68 10.40
CA THR A 93 -3.32 2.95 9.71
C THR A 93 -3.89 1.91 8.77
N ILE A 94 -3.22 1.73 7.62
CA ILE A 94 -3.51 0.67 6.66
C ILE A 94 -2.18 0.00 6.32
N THR A 95 -2.12 -1.31 6.47
CA THR A 95 -0.92 -2.09 6.19
C THR A 95 -1.04 -2.81 4.85
N TYR A 96 -0.09 -2.57 3.97
CA TYR A 96 0.07 -3.20 2.66
C TYR A 96 1.24 -4.19 2.66
N LYS A 97 1.18 -5.18 1.78
CA LYS A 97 2.23 -6.20 1.66
C LYS A 97 3.61 -5.61 1.33
N ASN A 98 3.67 -4.63 0.44
CA ASN A 98 4.88 -3.93 -0.02
C ASN A 98 4.47 -2.68 -0.80
N MET A 99 5.45 -1.91 -1.32
CA MET A 99 5.16 -0.71 -2.12
C MET A 99 4.41 -1.02 -3.41
N ALA A 100 4.67 -2.14 -4.08
CA ALA A 100 3.96 -2.52 -5.31
C ALA A 100 2.46 -2.77 -5.08
N ALA A 101 2.04 -3.02 -3.83
CA ALA A 101 0.63 -3.11 -3.48
C ALA A 101 -0.14 -1.78 -3.62
N LEU A 102 0.55 -0.67 -3.82
CA LEU A 102 -0.05 0.65 -4.06
C LEU A 102 -0.30 0.90 -5.56
N ASP A 103 0.34 0.13 -6.46
CA ASP A 103 0.17 0.28 -7.90
C ASP A 103 -1.28 -0.08 -8.30
N GLY A 104 -1.97 0.84 -8.97
CA GLY A 104 -3.37 0.68 -9.37
C GLY A 104 -4.34 0.47 -8.20
N LEU A 105 -4.02 0.96 -7.00
CA LEU A 105 -4.84 0.79 -5.81
C LEU A 105 -6.25 1.37 -5.98
N GLU A 106 -6.36 2.53 -6.60
CA GLU A 106 -7.65 3.21 -6.83
C GLU A 106 -8.62 2.31 -7.62
N ASP A 107 -8.17 1.72 -8.73
CA ASP A 107 -8.98 0.83 -9.56
C ASP A 107 -9.41 -0.44 -8.82
N ARG A 108 -8.56 -0.96 -7.95
CA ARG A 108 -8.85 -2.16 -7.16
C ARG A 108 -9.82 -1.90 -6.02
N VAL A 109 -9.84 -0.69 -5.48
CA VAL A 109 -10.74 -0.28 -4.39
C VAL A 109 -12.09 0.22 -4.91
N GLU A 110 -12.14 0.74 -6.13
CA GLU A 110 -13.36 1.30 -6.74
C GLU A 110 -14.61 0.41 -6.63
N PRO A 111 -14.56 -0.93 -6.86
CA PRO A 111 -15.74 -1.79 -6.72
C PRO A 111 -16.34 -1.78 -5.31
N PHE A 112 -15.51 -1.70 -4.28
CA PHE A 112 -15.95 -1.64 -2.88
C PHE A 112 -16.53 -0.27 -2.54
N MET A 113 -15.93 0.79 -3.08
CA MET A 113 -16.46 2.15 -2.97
C MET A 113 -17.86 2.25 -3.59
N LYS A 114 -18.06 1.70 -4.80
CA LYS A 114 -19.36 1.66 -5.47
C LYS A 114 -20.43 0.88 -4.70
N LYS A 115 -20.02 -0.21 -4.03
CA LYS A 115 -20.93 -1.01 -3.19
C LYS A 115 -21.48 -0.20 -2.01
N ILE A 116 -20.70 0.71 -1.44
CA ILE A 116 -21.07 1.53 -0.29
C ILE A 116 -21.83 2.78 -0.71
N TRP A 117 -21.36 3.49 -1.76
CA TRP A 117 -21.86 4.82 -2.13
C TRP A 117 -22.59 4.89 -3.47
N ALA A 118 -22.79 3.76 -4.14
CA ALA A 118 -23.51 3.64 -5.43
C ALA A 118 -22.91 4.47 -6.60
N SER A 119 -22.25 5.61 -6.33
CA SER A 119 -21.64 6.48 -7.34
C SER A 119 -20.42 7.24 -6.77
N ARG A 120 -19.58 7.76 -7.67
CA ARG A 120 -18.46 8.65 -7.30
C ARG A 120 -18.94 9.95 -6.67
N ASP A 121 -20.06 10.51 -7.13
CA ASP A 121 -20.64 11.74 -6.58
C ASP A 121 -21.16 11.52 -5.16
N ALA A 122 -21.80 10.37 -4.90
CA ALA A 122 -22.23 10.00 -3.56
C ALA A 122 -21.03 9.79 -2.62
N ALA A 123 -19.93 9.19 -3.11
CA ALA A 123 -18.69 9.05 -2.35
C ALA A 123 -18.04 10.42 -2.07
N ALA A 124 -18.02 11.32 -3.06
CA ALA A 124 -17.49 12.68 -2.89
C ALA A 124 -18.30 13.47 -1.85
N LYS A 125 -19.65 13.38 -1.91
CA LYS A 125 -20.52 13.99 -0.90
C LYS A 125 -20.25 13.40 0.50
N ALA A 126 -20.15 12.09 0.65
CA ALA A 126 -19.85 11.44 1.91
C ALA A 126 -18.49 11.86 2.47
N ASN A 127 -17.49 12.11 1.61
CA ASN A 127 -16.20 12.64 2.01
C ASN A 127 -16.33 14.08 2.53
N ALA A 128 -17.06 14.95 1.83
CA ALA A 128 -17.32 16.33 2.27
C ALA A 128 -18.08 16.35 3.62
N ASP A 129 -19.11 15.52 3.77
CA ASP A 129 -19.86 15.40 5.03
C ASP A 129 -18.92 14.96 6.18
N ARG A 130 -17.96 14.03 5.91
CA ARG A 130 -16.96 13.57 6.89
C ARG A 130 -15.96 14.67 7.28
N GLU A 131 -15.66 15.61 6.39
CA GLU A 131 -14.79 16.75 6.72
C GLU A 131 -15.42 17.69 7.76
N SER A 132 -16.74 17.63 7.94
CA SER A 132 -17.41 18.31 9.05
C SER A 132 -17.05 17.76 10.42
N LEU A 133 -16.59 16.48 10.49
CA LEU A 133 -16.25 15.78 11.73
C LEU A 133 -14.76 15.88 12.09
N ARG A 134 -13.91 16.04 11.06
CA ARG A 134 -12.46 15.92 11.22
C ARG A 134 -11.68 16.82 10.26
N GLU A 135 -10.41 16.91 10.51
CA GLU A 135 -9.38 17.48 9.63
C GLU A 135 -8.26 16.44 9.46
N ILE A 136 -7.80 16.23 8.22
CA ILE A 136 -6.59 15.45 7.95
C ILE A 136 -5.40 16.38 8.12
N ILE A 137 -4.53 16.08 9.08
CA ILE A 137 -3.30 16.84 9.33
C ILE A 137 -2.21 16.43 8.34
N GLY A 138 -2.16 15.15 7.99
CA GLY A 138 -1.20 14.61 7.02
C GLY A 138 -1.38 13.11 6.83
N THR A 139 -0.74 12.60 5.77
CA THR A 139 -0.65 11.16 5.50
C THR A 139 0.80 10.85 5.13
N GLU A 140 1.35 9.80 5.71
CA GLU A 140 2.71 9.34 5.44
C GLU A 140 2.73 7.83 5.16
N LEU A 141 3.74 7.37 4.42
CA LEU A 141 4.03 5.97 4.19
C LEU A 141 5.27 5.57 4.98
N ILE A 142 5.11 4.56 5.84
CA ILE A 142 6.18 4.00 6.65
C ILE A 142 6.47 2.59 6.14
N ARG A 143 7.75 2.29 5.89
CA ARG A 143 8.17 0.93 5.52
C ARG A 143 8.86 0.27 6.72
N LYS A 144 8.42 -0.93 7.05
CA LYS A 144 9.13 -1.77 8.02
C LYS A 144 10.45 -2.24 7.42
N LEU A 145 11.53 -2.11 8.17
CA LEU A 145 12.83 -2.68 7.84
C LEU A 145 13.12 -3.82 8.81
N GLU A 146 13.28 -5.02 8.27
CA GLU A 146 13.67 -6.20 9.05
C GLU A 146 15.21 -6.25 9.11
N LEU A 147 15.77 -5.99 10.27
CA LEU A 147 17.22 -6.07 10.48
C LEU A 147 17.69 -7.52 10.40
N LYS A 148 18.86 -7.75 9.76
CA LYS A 148 19.48 -9.07 9.63
C LYS A 148 20.20 -9.50 10.90
#